data_2412cb757f60a3b4c0b097d32e152f35
#
_entry.id   2412cb757f60a3b4c0b097d32e152f35
#
_cell.length_a   1.000
_cell.length_b   1.000
_cell.length_c   1.000
_cell.angle_alpha   90.00
_cell.angle_beta   90.00
_cell.angle_gamma   90.00
#
_symmetry.space_group_name_H-M   'P 1'
#
loop_
_entity.id
_entity.type
_entity.pdbx_description
1 polymer ?
#
loop_
_entity_poly.entity_id
_entity_poly.type
_entity_poly.pdbx_seq_one_letter_code
_entity_poly.pdbx_strand_id
1 'polypeptide(L)'
;HIYRLEDMKAFSDFVYDGRIALTSDRNRLRTVNLPLASIDALKEKAVYLAVMTVPGQFNSKLSTTWFTVSDIGLHIREYPKNIGIFTRDLNSGASKANVELTVMSGYRSKEPKVANLSSGKRGYVEHPRTDFYNTILIARDDDAVTLMHLNSASLDMSDFDTGTRPYRDAELFMYGPRDLYRGGDTVYINGLYRNADGKARRNSLLNYYLRRPDGTRTDQVTWRSTVPGVYEFSTELAADAPTGQWSFNVTELDGSTHRYNFQVEDFMPERMKLTWNPDNKSQVFTTE
;
A
#
# COMPACT_ATOMS: atom_id res chain seq x y z
N HIS A 1 14.28 -6.36 31.02
CA HIS A 1 13.20 -5.97 31.94
C HIS A 1 11.87 -6.12 31.21
N ILE A 2 10.86 -6.70 31.85
CA ILE A 2 9.51 -6.83 31.34
C ILE A 2 8.55 -6.26 32.37
N TYR A 3 7.60 -5.48 31.88
CA TYR A 3 6.59 -4.79 32.70
C TYR A 3 5.20 -5.22 32.23
N ARG A 4 4.28 -5.46 33.17
CA ARG A 4 2.87 -5.69 32.92
C ARG A 4 2.12 -4.36 33.02
N LEU A 5 1.27 -4.09 32.05
CA LEU A 5 0.38 -2.92 32.04
C LEU A 5 -1.01 -3.34 32.51
N GLU A 6 -1.45 -2.79 33.60
CA GLU A 6 -2.78 -3.07 34.16
C GLU A 6 -3.84 -2.09 33.66
N ASP A 7 -3.46 -0.83 33.47
CA ASP A 7 -4.31 0.21 32.92
C ASP A 7 -3.45 1.13 32.01
N MET A 8 -4.00 1.62 30.89
CA MET A 8 -3.31 2.57 30.03
C MET A 8 -3.04 3.93 30.70
N LYS A 9 -3.68 4.21 31.83
CA LYS A 9 -3.45 5.39 32.68
C LYS A 9 -2.57 5.13 33.90
N ALA A 10 -2.32 3.87 34.21
CA ALA A 10 -1.54 3.47 35.37
C ALA A 10 -0.07 3.20 35.01
N PHE A 11 0.76 3.17 36.02
CA PHE A 11 2.15 2.76 35.90
C PHE A 11 2.21 1.25 35.65
N SER A 12 3.22 0.79 34.93
CA SER A 12 3.47 -0.63 34.70
C SER A 12 4.10 -1.29 35.87
N ASP A 13 3.68 -2.51 36.23
CA ASP A 13 4.33 -3.33 37.21
C ASP A 13 5.54 -4.06 36.60
N PHE A 14 6.64 -4.02 37.33
CA PHE A 14 7.82 -4.79 36.97
C PHE A 14 7.61 -6.27 37.32
N VAL A 15 7.64 -7.14 36.33
CA VAL A 15 7.32 -8.57 36.51
C VAL A 15 8.49 -9.50 36.24
N TYR A 16 9.49 -9.08 35.47
CA TYR A 16 10.61 -9.96 35.15
C TYR A 16 11.86 -9.17 34.73
N ASP A 17 13.01 -9.66 35.22
CA ASP A 17 14.35 -9.28 34.76
C ASP A 17 15.16 -10.52 34.43
N GLY A 18 15.89 -10.49 33.34
CA GLY A 18 16.73 -11.59 32.93
C GLY A 18 17.84 -11.13 31.99
N ARG A 19 18.89 -11.95 31.92
CA ARG A 19 20.03 -11.77 31.01
C ARG A 19 20.06 -12.88 30.02
N ILE A 20 20.24 -12.51 28.74
CA ILE A 20 20.32 -13.45 27.64
C ILE A 20 21.68 -13.28 26.98
N ALA A 21 22.44 -14.37 26.90
CA ALA A 21 23.69 -14.39 26.19
C ALA A 21 23.42 -14.39 24.68
N LEU A 22 23.82 -13.32 24.02
CA LEU A 22 23.74 -13.21 22.56
C LEU A 22 25.12 -13.45 21.97
N THR A 23 25.23 -14.42 21.08
CA THR A 23 26.41 -14.59 20.23
C THR A 23 26.17 -13.88 18.92
N SER A 24 27.07 -12.99 18.52
CA SER A 24 26.98 -12.29 17.25
C SER A 24 28.20 -12.58 16.39
N ASP A 25 27.96 -12.89 15.12
CA ASP A 25 29.02 -12.96 14.11
C ASP A 25 29.18 -11.59 13.46
N ARG A 26 30.42 -11.26 13.12
CA ARG A 26 30.69 -9.96 12.46
C ARG A 26 29.99 -9.89 11.09
N ASN A 27 29.26 -8.81 10.84
CA ASN A 27 28.54 -8.56 9.59
C ASN A 27 27.44 -9.59 9.23
N ARG A 28 26.85 -10.25 10.22
CA ARG A 28 25.70 -11.15 10.02
C ARG A 28 24.53 -10.74 10.91
N LEU A 29 23.35 -10.63 10.30
CA LEU A 29 22.10 -10.52 11.04
C LEU A 29 21.73 -11.91 11.58
N ARG A 30 21.46 -11.99 12.88
CA ARG A 30 21.02 -13.24 13.53
C ARG A 30 19.71 -13.00 14.27
N THR A 31 18.74 -13.86 14.03
CA THR A 31 17.52 -13.93 14.82
C THR A 31 17.70 -14.87 16.00
N VAL A 32 17.38 -14.42 17.19
CA VAL A 32 17.43 -15.23 18.42
C VAL A 32 16.04 -15.31 19.01
N ASN A 33 15.53 -16.52 19.20
CA ASN A 33 14.26 -16.77 19.87
C ASN A 33 14.44 -16.74 21.39
N LEU A 34 13.60 -15.96 22.05
CA LEU A 34 13.56 -15.87 23.51
C LEU A 34 12.52 -16.85 24.05
N PRO A 35 12.89 -17.76 24.99
CA PRO A 35 11.97 -18.76 25.53
C PRO A 35 11.02 -18.14 26.57
N LEU A 36 10.13 -17.25 26.16
CA LEU A 36 9.20 -16.54 27.05
C LEU A 36 8.26 -17.52 27.79
N ALA A 37 7.90 -18.63 27.20
CA ALA A 37 7.03 -19.65 27.79
C ALA A 37 7.58 -20.28 29.09
N SER A 38 8.89 -20.20 29.31
CA SER A 38 9.54 -20.69 30.54
C SER A 38 9.51 -19.70 31.71
N ILE A 39 8.99 -18.49 31.50
CA ILE A 39 8.94 -17.43 32.49
C ILE A 39 7.54 -17.42 33.12
N ASP A 40 7.42 -17.87 34.36
CA ASP A 40 6.11 -18.01 35.01
C ASP A 40 5.33 -16.69 35.11
N ALA A 41 6.02 -15.57 35.32
CA ALA A 41 5.40 -14.24 35.35
C ALA A 41 4.74 -13.82 34.04
N LEU A 42 5.05 -14.48 32.93
CA LEU A 42 4.48 -14.20 31.58
C LEU A 42 3.39 -15.19 31.18
N LYS A 43 2.93 -16.06 32.09
CA LYS A 43 1.80 -16.99 31.82
C LYS A 43 0.44 -16.31 31.98
N GLU A 44 0.37 -15.22 32.73
CA GLU A 44 -0.85 -14.46 32.93
C GLU A 44 -1.24 -13.69 31.67
N LYS A 45 -2.54 -13.65 31.37
CA LYS A 45 -3.07 -12.87 30.26
C LYS A 45 -2.89 -11.37 30.56
N ALA A 46 -2.08 -10.70 29.79
CA ALA A 46 -1.82 -9.28 29.97
C ALA A 46 -1.12 -8.67 28.75
N VAL A 47 -0.99 -7.35 28.78
CA VAL A 47 -0.12 -6.59 27.87
C VAL A 47 1.21 -6.34 28.56
N TYR A 48 2.28 -6.67 27.88
CA TYR A 48 3.64 -6.56 28.40
C TYR A 48 4.46 -5.57 27.56
N LEU A 49 5.30 -4.80 28.25
CA LEU A 49 6.34 -3.97 27.64
C LEU A 49 7.69 -4.62 27.90
N ALA A 50 8.35 -5.07 26.87
CA ALA A 50 9.73 -5.54 26.94
C ALA A 50 10.69 -4.39 26.67
N VAL A 51 11.67 -4.22 27.57
CA VAL A 51 12.74 -3.25 27.43
C VAL A 51 14.07 -4.00 27.41
N MET A 52 14.81 -3.84 26.32
CA MET A 52 16.11 -4.51 26.14
C MET A 52 17.23 -3.50 26.14
N THR A 53 18.28 -3.80 26.90
CA THR A 53 19.50 -2.98 27.01
C THR A 53 20.73 -3.87 26.91
N VAL A 54 21.85 -3.28 26.53
CA VAL A 54 23.16 -3.94 26.60
C VAL A 54 23.78 -3.63 27.98
N PRO A 55 24.16 -4.63 28.77
CA PRO A 55 24.77 -4.40 30.08
C PRO A 55 26.03 -3.51 29.97
N GLY A 56 26.14 -2.54 30.89
CA GLY A 56 27.28 -1.62 30.95
C GLY A 56 27.24 -0.43 29.96
N GLN A 57 26.22 -0.33 29.15
CA GLN A 57 26.00 0.83 28.28
C GLN A 57 24.88 1.71 28.84
N PHE A 58 25.25 2.74 29.59
CA PHE A 58 24.29 3.65 30.25
C PHE A 58 23.69 4.70 29.29
N ASN A 59 24.27 4.88 28.11
CA ASN A 59 23.83 5.85 27.08
C ASN A 59 23.25 5.18 25.82
N SER A 60 23.03 3.88 25.84
CA SER A 60 22.46 3.17 24.71
C SER A 60 20.96 3.47 24.55
N LYS A 61 20.50 3.58 23.33
CA LYS A 61 19.07 3.64 23.02
C LYS A 61 18.42 2.35 23.54
N LEU A 62 17.39 2.50 24.36
CA LEU A 62 16.58 1.38 24.83
C LEU A 62 15.79 0.83 23.61
N SER A 63 15.85 -0.47 23.41
CA SER A 63 14.94 -1.15 22.48
C SER A 63 13.71 -1.59 23.26
N THR A 64 12.56 -1.08 22.86
CA THR A 64 11.29 -1.39 23.50
C THR A 64 10.33 -2.04 22.51
N THR A 65 9.59 -3.03 22.94
CA THR A 65 8.51 -3.64 22.17
C THR A 65 7.37 -4.06 23.08
N TRP A 66 6.16 -4.01 22.55
CA TRP A 66 4.96 -4.47 23.21
C TRP A 66 4.60 -5.86 22.70
N PHE A 67 4.11 -6.71 23.59
CA PHE A 67 3.49 -7.97 23.20
C PHE A 67 2.33 -8.28 24.16
N THR A 68 1.43 -9.13 23.72
CA THR A 68 0.29 -9.56 24.50
C THR A 68 0.35 -11.06 24.73
N VAL A 69 -0.04 -11.50 25.94
CA VAL A 69 -0.39 -12.87 26.24
C VAL A 69 -1.90 -12.90 26.37
N SER A 70 -2.59 -13.53 25.43
CA SER A 70 -4.05 -13.47 25.32
C SER A 70 -4.55 -14.66 24.55
N ASP A 71 -5.83 -15.00 24.72
CA ASP A 71 -6.55 -15.94 23.88
C ASP A 71 -7.43 -15.25 22.80
N ILE A 72 -7.37 -13.91 22.75
CA ILE A 72 -8.09 -13.13 21.72
C ILE A 72 -7.18 -12.92 20.52
N GLY A 73 -7.51 -13.56 19.41
CA GLY A 73 -6.93 -13.29 18.10
C GLY A 73 -7.69 -12.18 17.38
N LEU A 74 -6.95 -11.22 16.83
CA LEU A 74 -7.48 -10.12 16.01
C LEU A 74 -7.03 -10.30 14.57
N HIS A 75 -7.96 -10.18 13.64
CA HIS A 75 -7.68 -10.09 12.22
C HIS A 75 -8.43 -8.91 11.63
N ILE A 76 -7.74 -8.05 10.90
CA ILE A 76 -8.31 -6.85 10.31
C ILE A 76 -8.22 -6.94 8.80
N ARG A 77 -9.31 -6.58 8.14
CA ARG A 77 -9.36 -6.38 6.69
C ARG A 77 -9.71 -4.94 6.40
N GLU A 78 -8.88 -4.30 5.63
CA GLU A 78 -9.14 -2.95 5.15
C GLU A 78 -9.96 -3.00 3.88
N TYR A 79 -11.07 -2.25 3.91
CA TYR A 79 -11.90 -1.96 2.75
C TYR A 79 -11.82 -0.45 2.46
N PRO A 80 -12.31 -0.01 1.30
CA PRO A 80 -12.20 1.40 0.91
C PRO A 80 -12.79 2.41 1.90
N LYS A 81 -13.95 2.07 2.48
CA LYS A 81 -14.73 2.97 3.35
C LYS A 81 -14.80 2.50 4.79
N ASN A 82 -14.46 1.26 5.07
CA ASN A 82 -14.51 0.65 6.39
C ASN A 82 -13.37 -0.32 6.62
N ILE A 83 -13.22 -0.76 7.87
CA ILE A 83 -12.42 -1.91 8.25
C ILE A 83 -13.35 -2.98 8.80
N GLY A 84 -13.08 -4.24 8.44
CA GLY A 84 -13.69 -5.40 9.07
C GLY A 84 -12.77 -5.92 10.17
N ILE A 85 -13.28 -6.01 11.39
CA ILE A 85 -12.56 -6.51 12.57
C ILE A 85 -13.12 -7.88 12.90
N PHE A 86 -12.25 -8.89 12.92
CA PHE A 86 -12.58 -10.27 13.25
C PHE A 86 -11.91 -10.64 14.56
N THR A 87 -12.70 -11.19 15.48
CA THR A 87 -12.25 -11.71 16.77
C THR A 87 -12.35 -13.23 16.79
N ARG A 88 -11.25 -13.88 17.21
CA ARG A 88 -11.11 -15.33 17.23
C ARG A 88 -10.53 -15.78 18.56
N ASP A 89 -10.90 -16.97 19.00
CA ASP A 89 -10.19 -17.67 20.06
C ASP A 89 -8.92 -18.28 19.50
N LEU A 90 -7.75 -17.94 20.04
CA LEU A 90 -6.45 -18.38 19.55
C LEU A 90 -6.19 -19.87 19.79
N ASN A 91 -6.87 -20.51 20.75
CA ASN A 91 -6.69 -21.92 21.07
C ASN A 91 -7.48 -22.79 20.09
N SER A 92 -8.70 -22.42 19.78
CA SER A 92 -9.63 -23.21 18.96
C SER A 92 -9.77 -22.72 17.52
N GLY A 93 -9.38 -21.47 17.22
CA GLY A 93 -9.62 -20.79 15.95
C GLY A 93 -11.09 -20.42 15.73
N ALA A 94 -11.97 -20.69 16.69
CA ALA A 94 -13.39 -20.37 16.59
C ALA A 94 -13.66 -18.86 16.67
N SER A 95 -14.80 -18.43 16.11
CA SER A 95 -15.22 -17.04 16.23
C SER A 95 -15.54 -16.71 17.69
N LYS A 96 -14.98 -15.60 18.20
CA LYS A 96 -15.20 -15.14 19.57
C LYS A 96 -16.19 -13.97 19.55
N ALA A 97 -17.40 -14.20 20.05
CA ALA A 97 -18.48 -13.21 20.04
C ALA A 97 -18.40 -12.28 21.25
N ASN A 98 -19.04 -11.11 21.14
CA ASN A 98 -19.21 -10.14 22.23
C ASN A 98 -17.92 -9.59 22.84
N VAL A 99 -16.79 -9.68 22.13
CA VAL A 99 -15.53 -9.06 22.55
C VAL A 99 -15.69 -7.54 22.50
N GLU A 100 -15.35 -6.86 23.58
CA GLU A 100 -15.30 -5.40 23.63
C GLU A 100 -14.12 -4.88 22.82
N LEU A 101 -14.39 -3.95 21.92
CA LEU A 101 -13.39 -3.40 21.01
C LEU A 101 -13.34 -1.89 21.17
N THR A 102 -12.15 -1.34 21.37
CA THR A 102 -11.91 0.10 21.42
C THR A 102 -10.96 0.49 20.31
N VAL A 103 -11.42 1.29 19.36
CA VAL A 103 -10.57 1.93 18.35
C VAL A 103 -10.19 3.31 18.85
N MET A 104 -8.90 3.54 19.10
CA MET A 104 -8.36 4.81 19.57
C MET A 104 -7.48 5.42 18.50
N SER A 105 -7.96 6.47 17.83
CA SER A 105 -7.22 7.20 16.79
C SER A 105 -6.56 8.44 17.38
N GLY A 106 -5.31 8.71 16.96
CA GLY A 106 -4.54 9.82 17.47
C GLY A 106 -4.13 9.66 18.94
N TYR A 107 -3.78 8.46 19.36
CA TYR A 107 -3.42 8.17 20.76
C TYR A 107 -2.24 8.99 21.31
N ARG A 108 -1.46 9.62 20.41
CA ARG A 108 -0.40 10.57 20.79
C ARG A 108 -0.88 12.03 20.86
N SER A 109 -2.12 12.29 20.50
CA SER A 109 -2.69 13.65 20.60
C SER A 109 -3.21 13.93 22.01
N LYS A 110 -3.45 15.22 22.30
CA LYS A 110 -4.06 15.61 23.58
C LYS A 110 -5.50 15.12 23.73
N GLU A 111 -6.19 14.93 22.59
CA GLU A 111 -7.59 14.51 22.53
C GLU A 111 -7.72 13.37 21.51
N PRO A 112 -7.45 12.11 21.90
CA PRO A 112 -7.64 10.97 21.03
C PRO A 112 -9.14 10.74 20.75
N LYS A 113 -9.46 10.37 19.52
CA LYS A 113 -10.81 9.94 19.17
C LYS A 113 -10.99 8.48 19.54
N VAL A 114 -12.02 8.17 20.32
CA VAL A 114 -12.31 6.83 20.82
C VAL A 114 -13.66 6.37 20.26
N ALA A 115 -13.67 5.16 19.69
CA ALA A 115 -14.89 4.47 19.28
C ALA A 115 -14.96 3.11 20.00
N ASN A 116 -16.05 2.86 20.72
CA ASN A 116 -16.31 1.60 21.38
C ASN A 116 -17.28 0.76 20.55
N LEU A 117 -16.94 -0.48 20.33
CA LEU A 117 -17.64 -1.46 19.51
C LEU A 117 -17.72 -2.78 20.26
N SER A 118 -18.55 -3.68 19.79
CA SER A 118 -18.56 -5.08 20.25
C SER A 118 -18.61 -6.00 19.03
N SER A 119 -17.84 -7.07 19.06
CA SER A 119 -17.93 -8.09 18.01
C SER A 119 -19.28 -8.79 18.08
N GLY A 120 -19.94 -8.95 16.92
CA GLY A 120 -21.22 -9.63 16.84
C GLY A 120 -21.10 -11.15 17.06
N LYS A 121 -22.24 -11.86 16.94
CA LYS A 121 -22.34 -13.32 17.15
C LYS A 121 -21.35 -14.17 16.34
N ARG A 122 -20.83 -13.65 15.23
CA ARG A 122 -19.82 -14.31 14.38
C ARG A 122 -18.41 -13.85 14.66
N GLY A 123 -18.16 -13.10 15.74
CA GLY A 123 -16.87 -12.48 16.00
C GLY A 123 -16.49 -11.45 14.94
N TYR A 124 -17.44 -10.66 14.43
CA TYR A 124 -17.22 -9.69 13.37
C TYR A 124 -17.93 -8.37 13.66
N VAL A 125 -17.26 -7.26 13.36
CA VAL A 125 -17.84 -5.92 13.35
C VAL A 125 -17.14 -5.04 12.31
N GLU A 126 -17.88 -4.09 11.76
CA GLU A 126 -17.34 -3.07 10.87
C GLU A 126 -17.17 -1.73 11.59
N HIS A 127 -16.13 -1.02 11.21
CA HIS A 127 -15.86 0.36 11.64
C HIS A 127 -15.51 1.23 10.43
N PRO A 128 -16.00 2.46 10.34
CA PRO A 128 -15.60 3.37 9.27
C PRO A 128 -14.08 3.52 9.20
N ARG A 129 -13.53 3.54 7.99
CA ARG A 129 -12.10 3.77 7.79
C ARG A 129 -11.78 5.21 8.20
N THR A 130 -10.92 5.34 9.19
CA THR A 130 -10.33 6.60 9.61
C THR A 130 -8.86 6.61 9.21
N ASP A 131 -8.18 7.74 9.37
CA ASP A 131 -6.73 7.77 9.27
C ASP A 131 -6.14 6.88 10.38
N PHE A 132 -5.44 5.81 9.97
CA PHE A 132 -4.83 4.86 10.89
C PHE A 132 -3.49 5.33 11.47
N TYR A 133 -3.05 6.52 11.09
CA TYR A 133 -1.85 7.09 11.70
C TYR A 133 -2.08 7.27 13.19
N ASN A 134 -1.21 6.65 14.00
CA ASN A 134 -1.37 6.60 15.46
C ASN A 134 -2.75 6.06 15.92
N THR A 135 -3.21 4.96 15.31
CA THR A 135 -4.45 4.28 15.72
C THR A 135 -4.13 2.92 16.33
N ILE A 136 -4.74 2.64 17.48
CA ILE A 136 -4.65 1.37 18.21
C ILE A 136 -6.05 0.77 18.28
N LEU A 137 -6.14 -0.54 18.07
CA LEU A 137 -7.29 -1.36 18.39
C LEU A 137 -6.98 -2.13 19.69
N ILE A 138 -7.89 -2.03 20.66
CA ILE A 138 -7.84 -2.75 21.93
C ILE A 138 -9.03 -3.69 21.95
N ALA A 139 -8.79 -4.97 22.19
CA ALA A 139 -9.83 -5.98 22.38
C ALA A 139 -9.80 -6.48 23.83
N ARG A 140 -10.96 -6.59 24.48
CA ARG A 140 -11.13 -7.09 25.82
C ARG A 140 -12.22 -8.13 25.90
N ASP A 141 -11.98 -9.17 26.67
CA ASP A 141 -12.94 -10.19 26.99
C ASP A 141 -12.54 -10.83 28.34
N ASP A 142 -13.34 -10.62 29.36
CA ASP A 142 -13.03 -10.98 30.74
C ASP A 142 -11.63 -10.45 31.18
N ASP A 143 -10.69 -11.36 31.45
CA ASP A 143 -9.34 -11.09 31.86
C ASP A 143 -8.35 -10.90 30.69
N ALA A 144 -8.81 -11.16 29.47
CA ALA A 144 -7.95 -11.12 28.29
C ALA A 144 -7.94 -9.74 27.63
N VAL A 145 -6.77 -9.26 27.26
CA VAL A 145 -6.57 -8.02 26.49
C VAL A 145 -5.64 -8.28 25.33
N THR A 146 -6.00 -7.77 24.17
CA THR A 146 -5.12 -7.77 22.98
C THR A 146 -5.04 -6.37 22.41
N LEU A 147 -3.82 -5.95 22.09
CA LEU A 147 -3.53 -4.67 21.42
C LEU A 147 -3.02 -4.89 20.01
N MET A 148 -3.49 -4.07 19.06
CA MET A 148 -2.98 -4.05 17.70
C MET A 148 -2.83 -2.63 17.18
N HIS A 149 -1.65 -2.28 16.66
CA HIS A 149 -1.45 -1.04 15.92
C HIS A 149 -1.98 -1.19 14.50
N LEU A 150 -2.86 -0.29 14.06
CA LEU A 150 -3.49 -0.38 12.73
C LEU A 150 -2.60 0.14 11.59
N ASN A 151 -1.56 0.88 11.90
CA ASN A 151 -0.62 1.43 10.92
C ASN A 151 0.59 0.52 10.63
N SER A 152 0.64 -0.65 11.24
CA SER A 152 1.75 -1.60 11.06
C SER A 152 1.33 -2.71 10.12
N ALA A 153 2.13 -3.01 9.11
CA ALA A 153 2.00 -4.24 8.35
C ALA A 153 2.22 -5.41 9.31
N SER A 154 1.16 -6.14 9.64
CA SER A 154 1.20 -7.26 10.58
C SER A 154 1.67 -8.56 9.93
N LEU A 155 1.64 -8.63 8.60
CA LEU A 155 2.02 -9.80 7.82
C LEU A 155 3.07 -9.39 6.79
N ASP A 156 4.25 -9.98 6.89
CA ASP A 156 5.27 -9.84 5.87
C ASP A 156 4.88 -10.70 4.66
N MET A 157 4.57 -10.03 3.56
CA MET A 157 4.19 -10.63 2.28
C MET A 157 5.27 -10.45 1.22
N SER A 158 6.50 -10.11 1.62
CA SER A 158 7.61 -9.81 0.70
C SER A 158 7.99 -10.98 -0.20
N ASP A 159 7.76 -12.22 0.26
CA ASP A 159 8.00 -13.44 -0.53
C ASP A 159 6.91 -13.69 -1.60
N PHE A 160 5.83 -12.92 -1.57
CA PHE A 160 4.74 -13.04 -2.53
C PHE A 160 4.68 -11.78 -3.38
N ASP A 161 4.57 -11.93 -4.69
CA ASP A 161 4.30 -10.81 -5.59
C ASP A 161 2.84 -10.34 -5.44
N THR A 162 2.54 -9.81 -4.27
CA THR A 162 1.24 -9.24 -3.91
C THR A 162 1.21 -7.74 -4.18
N GLY A 163 1.70 -7.31 -5.32
CA GLY A 163 1.61 -5.91 -5.75
C GLY A 163 0.18 -5.42 -5.58
N THR A 164 -0.12 -4.79 -4.44
CA THR A 164 -1.44 -4.25 -4.17
C THR A 164 -1.65 -3.03 -5.04
N ARG A 165 -2.60 -3.13 -5.95
CA ARG A 165 -3.08 -1.97 -6.68
C ARG A 165 -3.77 -1.03 -5.68
N PRO A 166 -3.35 0.24 -5.57
CA PRO A 166 -4.02 1.16 -4.66
C PRO A 166 -5.49 1.26 -5.04
N TYR A 167 -6.36 1.18 -4.05
CA TYR A 167 -7.79 1.34 -4.27
C TYR A 167 -8.09 2.74 -4.80
N ARG A 168 -8.89 2.79 -5.87
CA ARG A 168 -9.43 4.02 -6.43
C ARG A 168 -10.94 3.87 -6.57
N ASP A 169 -11.68 4.91 -6.25
CA ASP A 169 -13.14 4.95 -6.42
C ASP A 169 -13.54 4.82 -7.90
N ALA A 170 -12.66 5.23 -8.79
CA ALA A 170 -12.81 5.09 -10.22
C ALA A 170 -11.46 4.92 -10.92
N GLU A 171 -11.48 4.36 -12.09
CA GLU A 171 -10.33 4.20 -12.97
C GLU A 171 -10.65 4.68 -14.37
N LEU A 172 -9.72 5.46 -14.91
CA LEU A 172 -9.69 5.84 -16.31
C LEU A 172 -8.61 5.01 -17.01
N PHE A 173 -9.03 4.10 -17.89
CA PHE A 173 -8.15 3.36 -18.78
C PHE A 173 -8.14 4.04 -20.14
N MET A 174 -6.97 4.49 -20.60
CA MET A 174 -6.79 5.14 -21.88
C MET A 174 -6.01 4.25 -22.84
N TYR A 175 -6.42 4.23 -24.09
CA TYR A 175 -5.76 3.47 -25.15
C TYR A 175 -5.96 4.13 -26.52
N GLY A 176 -5.03 3.87 -27.41
CA GLY A 176 -5.08 4.27 -28.82
C GLY A 176 -4.95 3.07 -29.76
N PRO A 177 -5.23 3.22 -31.06
CA PRO A 177 -5.02 2.17 -32.06
C PRO A 177 -3.54 1.86 -32.29
N ARG A 178 -2.65 2.81 -31.97
CA ARG A 178 -1.19 2.71 -32.08
C ARG A 178 -0.53 3.72 -31.15
N ASP A 179 0.73 3.47 -30.83
CA ASP A 179 1.53 4.34 -29.96
C ASP A 179 2.57 5.17 -30.73
N LEU A 180 2.66 4.98 -32.06
CA LEU A 180 3.62 5.65 -32.94
C LEU A 180 2.89 6.37 -34.07
N TYR A 181 3.18 7.66 -34.22
CA TYR A 181 2.57 8.57 -35.18
C TYR A 181 3.63 9.37 -35.95
N ARG A 182 3.23 10.02 -37.06
CA ARG A 182 4.03 10.99 -37.80
C ARG A 182 3.42 12.37 -37.69
N GLY A 183 4.18 13.41 -38.02
CA GLY A 183 3.61 14.72 -38.34
C GLY A 183 2.58 14.58 -39.45
N GLY A 184 1.42 15.23 -39.28
CA GLY A 184 0.27 15.12 -40.19
C GLY A 184 -0.68 13.94 -39.95
N ASP A 185 -0.32 13.00 -39.05
CA ASP A 185 -1.22 11.90 -38.68
C ASP A 185 -2.31 12.37 -37.69
N THR A 186 -3.46 11.69 -37.73
CA THR A 186 -4.49 11.86 -36.70
C THR A 186 -4.25 10.91 -35.55
N VAL A 187 -4.12 11.47 -34.33
CA VAL A 187 -4.04 10.72 -33.09
C VAL A 187 -5.44 10.45 -32.58
N TYR A 188 -5.74 9.20 -32.25
CA TYR A 188 -6.99 8.78 -31.61
C TYR A 188 -6.69 8.23 -30.24
N ILE A 189 -7.41 8.70 -29.20
CA ILE A 189 -7.29 8.22 -27.83
C ILE A 189 -8.69 7.98 -27.29
N ASN A 190 -8.91 6.77 -26.79
CA ASN A 190 -10.15 6.37 -26.16
C ASN A 190 -9.94 6.23 -24.67
N GLY A 191 -10.96 6.56 -23.88
CA GLY A 191 -10.98 6.43 -22.43
C GLY A 191 -12.16 5.59 -21.96
N LEU A 192 -11.89 4.59 -21.13
CA LEU A 192 -12.94 3.85 -20.42
C LEU A 192 -12.88 4.25 -18.94
N TYR A 193 -13.94 4.90 -18.47
CA TYR A 193 -14.01 5.41 -17.10
C TYR A 193 -15.05 4.62 -16.30
N ARG A 194 -14.57 3.90 -15.28
CA ARG A 194 -15.37 2.97 -14.49
C ARG A 194 -15.19 3.20 -13.00
N ASN A 195 -16.26 2.94 -12.25
CA ASN A 195 -16.21 2.87 -10.80
C ASN A 195 -15.47 1.60 -10.34
N ALA A 196 -15.14 1.53 -9.05
CA ALA A 196 -14.49 0.36 -8.44
C ALA A 196 -15.28 -0.95 -8.62
N ASP A 197 -16.60 -0.88 -8.82
CA ASP A 197 -17.47 -2.04 -9.09
C ASP A 197 -17.51 -2.43 -10.59
N GLY A 198 -16.68 -1.80 -11.43
CA GLY A 198 -16.59 -2.04 -12.86
C GLY A 198 -17.70 -1.40 -13.70
N LYS A 199 -18.68 -0.73 -13.08
CA LYS A 199 -19.75 -0.04 -13.82
C LYS A 199 -19.27 1.26 -14.44
N ALA A 200 -19.85 1.60 -15.58
CA ALA A 200 -19.55 2.86 -16.26
C ALA A 200 -19.84 4.07 -15.35
N ARG A 201 -18.85 4.94 -15.18
CA ARG A 201 -19.02 6.18 -14.42
C ARG A 201 -19.75 7.19 -15.28
N ARG A 202 -20.92 7.63 -14.83
CA ARG A 202 -21.78 8.55 -15.56
C ARG A 202 -21.51 10.00 -15.15
N ASN A 203 -21.74 10.93 -16.07
CA ASN A 203 -21.76 12.39 -15.83
C ASN A 203 -20.46 12.93 -15.19
N SER A 204 -19.32 12.34 -15.50
CA SER A 204 -18.04 12.85 -15.02
C SER A 204 -17.46 13.81 -16.05
N LEU A 205 -17.11 15.01 -15.58
CA LEU A 205 -16.32 15.96 -16.35
C LEU A 205 -14.86 15.67 -16.11
N LEU A 206 -14.14 15.42 -17.19
CA LEU A 206 -12.70 15.27 -17.19
C LEU A 206 -12.12 16.47 -17.94
N ASN A 207 -10.95 16.92 -17.53
CA ASN A 207 -10.22 17.93 -18.26
C ASN A 207 -8.95 17.32 -18.82
N TYR A 208 -8.58 17.66 -20.06
CA TYR A 208 -7.36 17.17 -20.68
C TYR A 208 -6.51 18.31 -21.24
N TYR A 209 -5.24 18.02 -21.42
CA TYR A 209 -4.29 18.77 -22.24
C TYR A 209 -3.27 17.84 -22.86
N LEU A 210 -2.73 18.25 -24.02
CA LEU A 210 -1.58 17.60 -24.64
C LEU A 210 -0.30 18.27 -24.16
N ARG A 211 0.73 17.47 -23.89
CA ARG A 211 2.07 17.94 -23.61
C ARG A 211 3.03 17.45 -24.66
N ARG A 212 3.78 18.37 -25.24
CA ARG A 212 4.81 18.15 -26.25
C ARG A 212 6.12 17.66 -25.64
N PRO A 213 7.06 17.11 -26.45
CA PRO A 213 8.37 16.68 -25.97
C PRO A 213 9.21 17.79 -25.33
N ASP A 214 9.07 19.03 -25.80
CA ASP A 214 9.73 20.22 -25.25
C ASP A 214 9.14 20.69 -23.91
N GLY A 215 8.10 20.01 -23.41
CA GLY A 215 7.41 20.34 -22.16
C GLY A 215 6.27 21.34 -22.30
N THR A 216 6.09 21.97 -23.45
CA THR A 216 4.95 22.87 -23.69
C THR A 216 3.64 22.08 -23.67
N ARG A 217 2.56 22.73 -23.25
CA ARG A 217 1.23 22.11 -23.18
C ARG A 217 0.20 22.98 -23.89
N THR A 218 -0.83 22.33 -24.42
CA THR A 218 -2.01 23.00 -24.95
C THR A 218 -2.86 23.55 -23.81
N ASP A 219 -3.82 24.38 -24.16
CA ASP A 219 -4.87 24.78 -23.20
C ASP A 219 -5.61 23.55 -22.68
N GLN A 220 -6.12 23.70 -21.47
CA GLN A 220 -6.92 22.66 -20.82
C GLN A 220 -8.35 22.71 -21.37
N VAL A 221 -8.85 21.56 -21.83
CA VAL A 221 -10.18 21.43 -22.44
C VAL A 221 -10.99 20.38 -21.69
N THR A 222 -12.30 20.60 -21.57
CA THR A 222 -13.20 19.61 -20.98
C THR A 222 -13.40 18.42 -21.94
N TRP A 223 -13.12 17.23 -21.45
CA TRP A 223 -13.35 15.97 -22.14
C TRP A 223 -14.72 15.41 -21.76
N ARG A 224 -15.60 15.33 -22.71
CA ARG A 224 -16.99 14.86 -22.50
C ARG A 224 -17.13 13.42 -22.99
N SER A 225 -17.88 12.62 -22.23
CA SER A 225 -18.19 11.26 -22.64
C SER A 225 -19.18 11.24 -23.80
N THR A 226 -18.94 10.38 -24.78
CA THR A 226 -19.85 10.10 -25.91
C THR A 226 -21.02 9.22 -25.48
N VAL A 227 -20.73 8.19 -24.69
CA VAL A 227 -21.70 7.39 -23.94
C VAL A 227 -21.21 7.23 -22.51
N PRO A 228 -22.07 6.88 -21.53
CA PRO A 228 -21.64 6.79 -20.14
C PRO A 228 -20.35 5.98 -19.95
N GLY A 229 -19.32 6.65 -19.43
CA GLY A 229 -18.02 6.05 -19.14
C GLY A 229 -17.13 5.78 -20.34
N VAL A 230 -17.49 6.27 -21.55
CA VAL A 230 -16.66 6.18 -22.76
C VAL A 230 -16.33 7.58 -23.23
N TYR A 231 -15.06 7.82 -23.49
CA TYR A 231 -14.52 9.09 -23.93
C TYR A 231 -13.71 8.88 -25.20
N GLU A 232 -13.88 9.76 -26.16
CA GLU A 232 -13.18 9.72 -27.43
C GLU A 232 -12.49 11.06 -27.68
N PHE A 233 -11.25 11.00 -28.11
CA PHE A 233 -10.45 12.15 -28.49
C PHE A 233 -9.77 11.88 -29.81
N SER A 234 -9.76 12.87 -30.69
CA SER A 234 -8.96 12.86 -31.87
C SER A 234 -8.40 14.24 -32.17
N THR A 235 -7.19 14.28 -32.69
CA THR A 235 -6.55 15.51 -33.15
C THR A 235 -5.57 15.20 -34.28
N GLU A 236 -5.51 16.07 -35.28
CA GLU A 236 -4.48 16.01 -36.31
C GLU A 236 -3.22 16.68 -35.79
N LEU A 237 -2.08 16.00 -35.89
CA LEU A 237 -0.76 16.56 -35.63
C LEU A 237 -0.36 17.50 -36.76
N ALA A 238 0.23 18.64 -36.48
CA ALA A 238 0.83 19.47 -37.47
C ALA A 238 1.89 18.68 -38.27
N ALA A 239 2.07 18.97 -39.54
CA ALA A 239 3.07 18.28 -40.39
C ALA A 239 4.50 18.45 -39.85
N ASP A 240 4.76 19.55 -39.14
CA ASP A 240 6.01 19.90 -38.47
C ASP A 240 5.95 19.62 -36.95
N ALA A 241 5.05 18.74 -36.52
CA ALA A 241 4.94 18.39 -35.09
C ALA A 241 6.28 17.89 -34.52
N PRO A 242 6.73 18.39 -33.37
CA PRO A 242 8.01 17.97 -32.81
C PRO A 242 8.06 16.46 -32.59
N THR A 243 9.15 15.84 -33.03
CA THR A 243 9.42 14.41 -32.76
C THR A 243 9.75 14.18 -31.31
N GLY A 244 9.42 12.99 -30.81
CA GLY A 244 9.65 12.58 -29.43
C GLY A 244 8.38 12.17 -28.72
N GLN A 245 8.47 12.02 -27.40
CA GLN A 245 7.35 11.55 -26.57
C GLN A 245 6.35 12.67 -26.25
N TRP A 246 5.13 12.46 -26.70
CA TRP A 246 3.97 13.26 -26.36
C TRP A 246 3.17 12.60 -25.25
N SER A 247 2.44 13.39 -24.48
CA SER A 247 1.51 12.84 -23.49
C SER A 247 0.16 13.54 -23.50
N PHE A 248 -0.89 12.72 -23.44
CA PHE A 248 -2.26 13.15 -23.20
C PHE A 248 -2.54 13.01 -21.70
N ASN A 249 -2.77 14.14 -21.06
CA ASN A 249 -2.92 14.20 -19.59
C ASN A 249 -4.36 14.56 -19.26
N VAL A 250 -4.97 13.77 -18.39
CA VAL A 250 -6.36 13.95 -17.96
C VAL A 250 -6.37 14.21 -16.46
N THR A 251 -7.16 15.20 -16.05
CA THR A 251 -7.35 15.58 -14.66
C THR A 251 -8.83 15.43 -14.30
N GLU A 252 -9.11 14.77 -13.20
CA GLU A 252 -10.43 14.66 -12.60
C GLU A 252 -10.73 15.88 -11.71
N LEU A 253 -11.98 16.04 -11.31
CA LEU A 253 -12.40 17.16 -10.43
C LEU A 253 -11.78 17.09 -9.03
N ASP A 254 -11.43 15.88 -8.56
CA ASP A 254 -10.75 15.68 -7.28
C ASP A 254 -9.23 15.90 -7.32
N GLY A 255 -8.69 16.27 -8.51
CA GLY A 255 -7.28 16.50 -8.74
C GLY A 255 -6.49 15.25 -9.14
N SER A 256 -7.10 14.09 -9.19
CA SER A 256 -6.46 12.86 -9.70
C SER A 256 -6.05 13.04 -11.16
N THR A 257 -4.86 12.55 -11.52
CA THR A 257 -4.30 12.70 -12.87
C THR A 257 -4.02 11.36 -13.50
N HIS A 258 -4.31 11.27 -14.80
CA HIS A 258 -4.04 10.12 -15.63
C HIS A 258 -3.21 10.54 -16.84
N ARG A 259 -2.36 9.66 -17.36
CA ARG A 259 -1.49 9.95 -18.49
C ARG A 259 -1.49 8.80 -19.49
N TYR A 260 -1.60 9.15 -20.77
CA TYR A 260 -1.34 8.27 -21.89
C TYR A 260 -0.20 8.85 -22.72
N ASN A 261 0.81 8.06 -23.04
CA ASN A 261 1.97 8.49 -23.82
C ASN A 261 1.90 7.90 -25.21
N PHE A 262 2.33 8.67 -26.20
CA PHE A 262 2.54 8.22 -27.58
C PHE A 262 3.78 8.88 -28.14
N GLN A 263 4.34 8.28 -29.18
CA GLN A 263 5.56 8.72 -29.82
C GLN A 263 5.25 9.36 -31.17
N VAL A 264 5.91 10.47 -31.49
CA VAL A 264 5.88 11.08 -32.82
C VAL A 264 7.29 10.99 -33.39
N GLU A 265 7.43 10.39 -34.57
CA GLU A 265 8.71 10.16 -35.22
C GLU A 265 8.64 10.44 -36.72
N ASP A 266 9.77 10.86 -37.29
CA ASP A 266 9.96 10.94 -38.73
C ASP A 266 10.42 9.58 -39.24
N PHE A 267 9.56 8.90 -39.96
CA PHE A 267 9.90 7.63 -40.58
C PHE A 267 10.75 7.84 -41.81
N MET A 268 12.03 7.50 -41.71
CA MET A 268 12.82 7.26 -42.89
C MET A 268 12.65 5.79 -43.30
N PRO A 269 12.25 5.51 -44.58
CA PRO A 269 12.26 4.14 -45.07
C PRO A 269 13.68 3.56 -44.98
N GLU A 270 13.79 2.30 -44.57
CA GLU A 270 15.08 1.60 -44.59
C GLU A 270 15.69 1.70 -45.99
N ARG A 271 16.79 2.44 -46.10
CA ARG A 271 17.54 2.58 -47.37
C ARG A 271 18.53 1.45 -47.60
N MET A 272 18.81 0.64 -46.57
CA MET A 272 19.77 -0.46 -46.59
C MET A 272 19.40 -1.54 -45.58
N LYS A 273 19.37 -2.79 -46.04
CA LYS A 273 19.20 -3.96 -45.18
C LYS A 273 20.51 -4.73 -45.18
N LEU A 274 21.19 -4.79 -44.00
CA LEU A 274 22.32 -5.65 -43.79
C LEU A 274 21.81 -7.03 -43.37
N THR A 275 22.11 -8.05 -44.14
CA THR A 275 21.84 -9.45 -43.81
C THR A 275 23.18 -10.09 -43.47
N TRP A 276 23.34 -10.44 -42.17
CA TRP A 276 24.48 -11.24 -41.73
C TRP A 276 24.21 -12.72 -42.07
N ASN A 277 25.08 -13.34 -42.86
CA ASN A 277 25.02 -14.77 -43.16
C ASN A 277 26.19 -15.47 -42.41
N PRO A 278 25.93 -16.13 -41.26
CA PRO A 278 26.98 -16.74 -40.44
C PRO A 278 27.61 -17.98 -41.09
N ASP A 279 27.01 -18.54 -42.13
CA ASP A 279 27.50 -19.77 -42.77
C ASP A 279 28.64 -19.54 -43.80
N ASN A 280 28.95 -18.28 -44.11
CA ASN A 280 30.04 -17.93 -45.02
C ASN A 280 31.36 -17.73 -44.22
N LYS A 281 32.02 -18.86 -43.90
CA LYS A 281 33.27 -18.91 -43.10
C LYS A 281 34.52 -18.38 -43.77
N SER A 282 34.45 -17.76 -44.91
CA SER A 282 35.63 -17.45 -45.74
C SER A 282 35.93 -15.94 -45.95
N GLN A 283 35.29 -15.04 -45.20
CA GLN A 283 35.66 -13.62 -45.26
C GLN A 283 36.34 -13.18 -43.95
N VAL A 284 37.66 -13.17 -43.97
CA VAL A 284 38.48 -12.44 -42.99
C VAL A 284 38.47 -10.97 -43.42
N PHE A 285 37.89 -10.11 -42.59
CA PHE A 285 38.02 -8.67 -42.77
C PHE A 285 39.36 -8.22 -42.20
N THR A 286 40.29 -7.84 -43.06
CA THR A 286 41.52 -7.12 -42.64
C THR A 286 41.24 -5.63 -42.70
N THR A 287 41.46 -4.93 -41.58
CA THR A 287 41.55 -3.47 -41.57
C THR A 287 42.87 -3.06 -42.19
N GLU A 288 42.86 -2.33 -43.32
CA GLU A 288 43.98 -1.50 -43.75
C GLU A 288 44.01 -0.20 -42.95
#